data_6e0ddde40dba291c359126b4b1a76117
#
_entry.id   6e0ddde40dba291c359126b4b1a76117
#
_cell.length_a   1.000
_cell.length_b   1.000
_cell.length_c   1.000
_cell.angle_alpha   90.00
_cell.angle_beta   90.00
_cell.angle_gamma   90.00
#
_symmetry.space_group_name_H-M   'P 1'
#
loop_
_entity.id
_entity.type
_entity.pdbx_description
1 polymer ?
#
loop_
_entity_poly.entity_id
_entity_poly.type
_entity_poly.pdbx_seq_one_letter_code
_entity_poly.pdbx_strand_id
1 'polypeptide(L)'
;MNGLLLHSVSYSGSWGQPILTLDEFIDKAADLGFDGVMLMAKRPHLSVLDYGPRECARLRQRITDRGMQKVCIAGYTNFTGDLAHPDIPNREFQIRHIAELARVAHDLGAGSIRVFTGYLEASTPFQRQWDTIVSSLREAADRAAEFDVVIGVQNHHDIAVDPDSLHDLVREVNHHHCRAMFDAWAPALQGLDIESAARKLGALTVHTTVANYSVRPQFRYLSSVVNYERLPARAQAVPMDEGFIDYPAFFKAMGEGGFEGTVAYEMCSPLLGGATLENLDRHAAGFLQYMRLGVVPPRDVRDKDQFSLR
;
A
#
# COMPACT_ATOMS: atom_id res chain seq x y z
N MET A 1 -11.14 -8.13 -11.27
CA MET A 1 -10.33 -6.89 -11.08
C MET A 1 -11.14 -5.72 -11.57
N ASN A 2 -11.39 -4.73 -10.71
CA ASN A 2 -12.41 -3.69 -10.93
C ASN A 2 -11.84 -2.29 -11.22
N GLY A 3 -10.59 -2.17 -11.63
CA GLY A 3 -9.97 -0.90 -12.04
C GLY A 3 -8.51 -0.76 -11.65
N LEU A 4 -7.78 0.04 -12.41
CA LEU A 4 -6.37 0.36 -12.25
C LEU A 4 -6.22 1.79 -11.75
N LEU A 5 -5.62 1.97 -10.58
CA LEU A 5 -5.47 3.24 -9.89
C LEU A 5 -3.99 3.68 -9.89
N LEU A 6 -3.76 4.99 -9.85
CA LEU A 6 -2.44 5.55 -9.56
C LEU A 6 -2.40 6.01 -8.10
N HIS A 7 -1.34 5.63 -7.37
CA HIS A 7 -1.17 6.05 -5.98
C HIS A 7 -0.40 7.38 -5.90
N SER A 8 -1.00 8.37 -5.25
CA SER A 8 -0.43 9.72 -5.16
C SER A 8 0.90 9.80 -4.40
N VAL A 9 1.21 8.80 -3.54
CA VAL A 9 2.50 8.74 -2.86
C VAL A 9 3.69 8.70 -3.84
N SER A 10 3.50 8.17 -5.04
CA SER A 10 4.50 8.15 -6.10
C SER A 10 4.92 9.55 -6.57
N TYR A 11 4.13 10.58 -6.27
CA TYR A 11 4.32 11.98 -6.63
C TYR A 11 4.32 12.91 -5.40
N SER A 12 4.75 12.40 -4.24
CA SER A 12 4.70 13.12 -2.96
C SER A 12 6.06 13.64 -2.46
N GLY A 13 7.13 13.42 -3.21
CA GLY A 13 8.49 13.78 -2.80
C GLY A 13 9.12 12.88 -1.73
N SER A 14 8.43 11.84 -1.27
CA SER A 14 8.87 11.01 -0.13
C SER A 14 10.20 10.29 -0.36
N TRP A 15 10.57 10.05 -1.63
CA TRP A 15 11.84 9.39 -2.02
C TRP A 15 12.64 10.23 -3.03
N GLY A 16 12.51 11.56 -2.97
CA GLY A 16 13.24 12.48 -3.84
C GLY A 16 12.59 12.73 -5.21
N GLN A 17 11.38 12.23 -5.45
CA GLN A 17 10.60 12.53 -6.64
C GLN A 17 9.95 13.94 -6.54
N PRO A 18 9.52 14.53 -7.68
CA PRO A 18 8.76 15.77 -7.69
C PRO A 18 7.46 15.66 -6.89
N ILE A 19 7.05 16.76 -6.30
CA ILE A 19 5.78 16.88 -5.60
C ILE A 19 4.76 17.48 -6.57
N LEU A 20 3.65 16.79 -6.78
CA LEU A 20 2.46 17.35 -7.42
C LEU A 20 1.42 17.71 -6.36
N THR A 21 0.68 18.78 -6.57
CA THR A 21 -0.56 19.02 -5.83
C THR A 21 -1.58 17.93 -6.16
N LEU A 22 -2.62 17.73 -5.33
CA LEU A 22 -3.65 16.74 -5.66
C LEU A 22 -4.37 17.04 -6.96
N ASP A 23 -4.56 18.30 -7.31
CA ASP A 23 -5.17 18.71 -8.57
C ASP A 23 -4.32 18.30 -9.77
N GLU A 24 -3.02 18.59 -9.74
CA GLU A 24 -2.05 18.17 -10.76
C GLU A 24 -1.93 16.66 -10.86
N PHE A 25 -1.94 15.97 -9.71
CA PHE A 25 -1.87 14.51 -9.66
C PHE A 25 -3.11 13.84 -10.28
N ILE A 26 -4.32 14.35 -9.99
CA ILE A 26 -5.57 13.86 -10.58
C ILE A 26 -5.55 14.02 -12.10
N ASP A 27 -5.13 15.20 -12.59
CA ASP A 27 -4.99 15.43 -14.03
C ASP A 27 -3.97 14.46 -14.63
N LYS A 28 -2.82 14.28 -13.98
CA LYS A 28 -1.78 13.34 -14.41
C LYS A 28 -2.30 11.90 -14.50
N ALA A 29 -3.01 11.42 -13.48
CA ALA A 29 -3.59 10.07 -13.47
C ALA A 29 -4.57 9.87 -14.64
N ALA A 30 -5.42 10.86 -14.90
CA ALA A 30 -6.37 10.84 -16.01
C ALA A 30 -5.66 10.89 -17.37
N ASP A 31 -4.67 11.78 -17.56
CA ASP A 31 -3.90 11.91 -18.81
C ASP A 31 -3.13 10.64 -19.15
N LEU A 32 -2.64 9.91 -18.13
CA LEU A 32 -2.01 8.61 -18.30
C LEU A 32 -3.03 7.50 -18.60
N GLY A 33 -4.32 7.72 -18.32
CA GLY A 33 -5.41 6.78 -18.61
C GLY A 33 -5.73 5.80 -17.49
N PHE A 34 -5.48 6.15 -16.22
CA PHE A 34 -5.93 5.36 -15.08
C PHE A 34 -7.45 5.45 -14.88
N ASP A 35 -8.05 4.38 -14.32
CA ASP A 35 -9.48 4.34 -14.03
C ASP A 35 -9.85 5.10 -12.74
N GLY A 36 -8.84 5.47 -11.96
CA GLY A 36 -9.02 6.18 -10.70
C GLY A 36 -7.71 6.45 -9.96
N VAL A 37 -7.83 6.86 -8.72
CA VAL A 37 -6.71 7.28 -7.87
C VAL A 37 -6.75 6.63 -6.49
N MET A 38 -5.56 6.35 -5.93
CA MET A 38 -5.36 6.08 -4.52
C MET A 38 -4.69 7.30 -3.89
N LEU A 39 -5.36 7.93 -2.93
CA LEU A 39 -4.93 9.22 -2.37
C LEU A 39 -4.21 9.03 -1.05
N MET A 40 -2.96 9.48 -0.95
CA MET A 40 -2.16 9.49 0.27
C MET A 40 -2.80 10.39 1.33
N ALA A 41 -3.26 9.82 2.44
CA ALA A 41 -4.00 10.52 3.49
C ALA A 41 -3.09 11.20 4.52
N LYS A 42 -2.15 11.97 4.04
CA LYS A 42 -1.29 12.89 4.82
C LYS A 42 -0.74 14.00 3.92
N ARG A 43 -0.25 15.08 4.52
CA ARG A 43 0.45 16.13 3.78
C ARG A 43 1.69 15.58 3.04
N PRO A 44 1.99 16.05 1.85
CA PRO A 44 1.43 17.22 1.18
C PRO A 44 0.11 16.97 0.43
N HIS A 45 -0.48 15.76 0.52
CA HIS A 45 -1.70 15.40 -0.19
C HIS A 45 -2.96 15.50 0.68
N LEU A 46 -3.78 14.43 0.75
CA LEU A 46 -5.08 14.42 1.40
C LEU A 46 -4.95 14.36 2.93
N SER A 47 -4.95 15.50 3.60
CA SER A 47 -4.97 15.56 5.07
C SER A 47 -6.36 15.90 5.59
N VAL A 48 -6.83 15.20 6.62
CA VAL A 48 -8.09 15.53 7.32
C VAL A 48 -8.09 16.93 7.92
N LEU A 49 -6.91 17.55 8.11
CA LEU A 49 -6.77 18.92 8.60
C LEU A 49 -7.02 19.96 7.51
N ASP A 50 -6.91 19.59 6.24
CA ASP A 50 -6.95 20.51 5.11
C ASP A 50 -8.19 20.27 4.20
N TYR A 51 -8.85 19.09 4.33
CA TYR A 51 -9.95 18.68 3.48
C TYR A 51 -11.25 18.50 4.27
N GLY A 52 -12.02 19.59 4.36
CA GLY A 52 -13.41 19.57 4.83
C GLY A 52 -14.39 19.14 3.74
N PRO A 53 -15.71 19.13 4.03
CA PRO A 53 -16.73 18.69 3.08
C PRO A 53 -16.71 19.47 1.74
N ARG A 54 -16.39 20.76 1.78
CA ARG A 54 -16.33 21.62 0.59
C ARG A 54 -15.17 21.26 -0.31
N GLU A 55 -13.99 21.06 0.28
CA GLU A 55 -12.77 20.66 -0.44
C GLU A 55 -12.92 19.26 -1.02
N CYS A 56 -13.53 18.32 -0.28
CA CYS A 56 -13.84 16.99 -0.76
C CYS A 56 -14.81 17.01 -1.95
N ALA A 57 -15.88 17.81 -1.88
CA ALA A 57 -16.83 17.95 -2.98
C ALA A 57 -16.15 18.48 -4.26
N ARG A 58 -15.29 19.49 -4.13
CA ARG A 58 -14.49 20.04 -5.25
C ARG A 58 -13.56 18.98 -5.84
N LEU A 59 -12.88 18.22 -4.99
CA LEU A 59 -11.94 17.20 -5.43
C LEU A 59 -12.67 16.03 -6.11
N ARG A 60 -13.82 15.60 -5.56
CA ARG A 60 -14.69 14.60 -6.17
C ARG A 60 -15.16 15.03 -7.57
N GLN A 61 -15.61 16.28 -7.69
CA GLN A 61 -16.04 16.83 -8.98
C GLN A 61 -14.90 16.77 -10.00
N ARG A 62 -13.67 17.19 -9.60
CA ARG A 62 -12.50 17.11 -10.49
C ARG A 62 -12.20 15.68 -10.95
N ILE A 63 -12.22 14.70 -10.05
CA ILE A 63 -12.01 13.29 -10.39
C ILE A 63 -13.06 12.83 -11.42
N THR A 64 -14.31 13.19 -11.18
CA THR A 64 -15.44 12.84 -12.08
C THR A 64 -15.34 13.52 -13.44
N ASP A 65 -15.02 14.83 -13.48
CA ASP A 65 -14.86 15.60 -14.73
C ASP A 65 -13.71 15.06 -15.59
N ARG A 66 -12.71 14.45 -14.96
CA ARG A 66 -11.59 13.75 -15.64
C ARG A 66 -11.95 12.32 -16.04
N GLY A 67 -13.20 11.88 -15.88
CA GLY A 67 -13.69 10.56 -16.30
C GLY A 67 -13.29 9.41 -15.38
N MET A 68 -12.69 9.68 -14.23
CA MET A 68 -12.30 8.65 -13.25
C MET A 68 -13.44 8.35 -12.28
N GLN A 69 -13.59 7.08 -11.92
CA GLN A 69 -14.72 6.61 -11.09
C GLN A 69 -14.28 5.87 -9.82
N LYS A 70 -13.01 5.53 -9.71
CA LYS A 70 -12.50 4.71 -8.59
C LYS A 70 -11.58 5.55 -7.70
N VAL A 71 -11.89 5.56 -6.41
CA VAL A 71 -11.08 6.22 -5.39
C VAL A 71 -10.82 5.25 -4.25
N CYS A 72 -9.57 5.19 -3.80
CA CYS A 72 -9.15 4.53 -2.57
C CYS A 72 -8.37 5.53 -1.71
N ILE A 73 -8.49 5.46 -0.39
CA ILE A 73 -7.74 6.31 0.53
C ILE A 73 -6.60 5.51 1.15
N ALA A 74 -5.38 6.01 1.05
CA ALA A 74 -4.22 5.41 1.69
C ALA A 74 -4.02 6.01 3.09
N GLY A 75 -4.67 5.46 4.09
CA GLY A 75 -4.48 5.82 5.49
C GLY A 75 -3.15 5.30 6.05
N TYR A 76 -2.68 5.93 7.11
CA TYR A 76 -1.45 5.59 7.82
C TYR A 76 -1.77 5.50 9.31
N THR A 77 -1.67 4.30 9.89
CA THR A 77 -2.05 4.04 11.28
C THR A 77 -0.97 3.27 12.03
N ASN A 78 -0.97 3.43 13.36
CA ASN A 78 -0.16 2.65 14.29
C ASN A 78 -0.99 2.38 15.55
N PHE A 79 -1.60 1.20 15.66
CA PHE A 79 -2.44 0.84 16.80
C PHE A 79 -1.66 0.33 18.02
N THR A 80 -0.35 0.15 17.91
CA THR A 80 0.53 -0.26 19.01
C THR A 80 1.21 0.91 19.71
N GLY A 81 0.95 2.15 19.28
CA GLY A 81 1.63 3.33 19.82
C GLY A 81 1.46 3.55 21.32
N ASP A 82 0.33 3.14 21.92
CA ASP A 82 0.09 3.23 23.36
C ASP A 82 0.98 2.25 24.16
N LEU A 83 1.42 1.16 23.54
CA LEU A 83 2.26 0.16 24.20
C LEU A 83 3.68 0.69 24.39
N ALA A 84 4.17 1.50 23.43
CA ALA A 84 5.46 2.18 23.54
C ALA A 84 5.40 3.42 24.44
N HIS A 85 4.26 4.14 24.44
CA HIS A 85 4.06 5.40 25.15
C HIS A 85 2.69 5.43 25.82
N PRO A 86 2.52 4.76 26.98
CA PRO A 86 1.21 4.56 27.62
C PRO A 86 0.57 5.87 28.15
N ASP A 87 1.35 6.93 28.32
CA ASP A 87 0.83 8.23 28.75
C ASP A 87 0.13 9.02 27.63
N ILE A 88 0.23 8.53 26.38
CA ILE A 88 -0.32 9.22 25.20
C ILE A 88 -1.40 8.29 24.60
N PRO A 89 -2.66 8.74 24.48
CA PRO A 89 -3.75 7.90 23.96
C PRO A 89 -3.66 7.75 22.43
N ASN A 90 -2.53 7.22 21.92
CA ASN A 90 -2.25 7.10 20.50
C ASN A 90 -3.30 6.28 19.77
N ARG A 91 -3.78 5.18 20.37
CA ARG A 91 -4.80 4.33 19.79
C ARG A 91 -6.12 5.09 19.57
N GLU A 92 -6.54 5.89 20.53
CA GLU A 92 -7.75 6.73 20.41
C GLU A 92 -7.59 7.76 19.29
N PHE A 93 -6.40 8.37 19.16
CA PHE A 93 -6.11 9.26 18.05
C PHE A 93 -6.16 8.55 16.71
N GLN A 94 -5.68 7.31 16.60
CA GLN A 94 -5.76 6.52 15.38
C GLN A 94 -7.22 6.20 15.01
N ILE A 95 -8.02 5.76 15.98
CA ILE A 95 -9.45 5.46 15.77
C ILE A 95 -10.21 6.72 15.34
N ARG A 96 -9.96 7.85 16.02
CA ARG A 96 -10.54 9.14 15.62
C ARG A 96 -10.11 9.55 14.22
N HIS A 97 -8.84 9.36 13.88
CA HIS A 97 -8.32 9.64 12.54
C HIS A 97 -9.02 8.81 11.47
N ILE A 98 -9.25 7.50 11.72
CA ILE A 98 -10.01 6.65 10.80
C ILE A 98 -11.45 7.11 10.65
N ALA A 99 -12.12 7.52 11.72
CA ALA A 99 -13.47 8.09 11.63
C ALA A 99 -13.52 9.33 10.72
N GLU A 100 -12.56 10.23 10.84
CA GLU A 100 -12.47 11.40 9.95
C GLU A 100 -12.10 11.00 8.50
N LEU A 101 -11.22 10.03 8.31
CA LEU A 101 -10.90 9.51 6.98
C LEU A 101 -12.11 8.81 6.34
N ALA A 102 -12.96 8.13 7.12
CA ALA A 102 -14.18 7.50 6.61
C ALA A 102 -15.19 8.55 6.10
N ARG A 103 -15.34 9.66 6.83
CA ARG A 103 -16.12 10.81 6.34
C ARG A 103 -15.55 11.36 5.04
N VAL A 104 -14.23 11.61 4.99
CA VAL A 104 -13.55 12.09 3.78
C VAL A 104 -13.68 11.10 2.62
N ALA A 105 -13.55 9.80 2.88
CA ALA A 105 -13.74 8.74 1.89
C ALA A 105 -15.16 8.76 1.31
N HIS A 106 -16.18 8.82 2.17
CA HIS A 106 -17.58 8.95 1.76
C HIS A 106 -17.80 10.19 0.88
N ASP A 107 -17.33 11.36 1.33
CA ASP A 107 -17.47 12.62 0.59
C ASP A 107 -16.79 12.58 -0.79
N LEU A 108 -15.67 11.86 -0.91
CA LEU A 108 -14.94 11.64 -2.17
C LEU A 108 -15.52 10.51 -3.03
N GLY A 109 -16.44 9.70 -2.51
CA GLY A 109 -16.95 8.51 -3.19
C GLY A 109 -15.96 7.33 -3.18
N ALA A 110 -15.04 7.29 -2.22
CA ALA A 110 -14.13 6.17 -2.00
C ALA A 110 -14.80 5.09 -1.13
N GLY A 111 -14.79 3.84 -1.60
CA GLY A 111 -15.38 2.72 -0.86
C GLY A 111 -14.43 2.09 0.17
N SER A 112 -13.15 2.47 0.18
CA SER A 112 -12.18 1.84 1.08
C SER A 112 -11.06 2.77 1.52
N ILE A 113 -10.55 2.46 2.73
CA ILE A 113 -9.38 3.10 3.34
C ILE A 113 -8.37 2.02 3.69
N ARG A 114 -7.13 2.15 3.22
CA ARG A 114 -6.01 1.34 3.68
C ARG A 114 -5.63 1.72 5.11
N VAL A 115 -5.33 0.73 5.93
CA VAL A 115 -4.80 0.89 7.29
C VAL A 115 -3.61 -0.04 7.51
N PHE A 116 -2.73 0.32 8.44
CA PHE A 116 -1.64 -0.51 8.93
C PHE A 116 -1.92 -0.96 10.36
N THR A 117 -1.32 -2.07 10.78
CA THR A 117 -1.47 -2.60 12.15
C THR A 117 -0.68 -1.80 13.18
N GLY A 118 0.61 -1.65 12.96
CA GLY A 118 1.54 -1.00 13.87
C GLY A 118 2.89 -1.70 13.93
N TYR A 119 3.79 -1.18 14.75
CA TYR A 119 5.13 -1.68 14.94
C TYR A 119 5.19 -2.65 16.13
N LEU A 120 6.11 -3.61 16.07
CA LEU A 120 6.42 -4.49 17.20
C LEU A 120 7.04 -3.69 18.35
N GLU A 121 6.48 -3.84 19.54
CA GLU A 121 7.03 -3.29 20.77
C GLU A 121 7.70 -4.41 21.58
N ALA A 122 9.04 -4.39 21.60
CA ALA A 122 9.84 -5.48 22.17
C ALA A 122 9.59 -5.72 23.68
N SER A 123 9.17 -4.70 24.41
CA SER A 123 8.87 -4.78 25.84
C SER A 123 7.49 -5.35 26.17
N THR A 124 6.64 -5.54 25.15
CA THR A 124 5.25 -5.99 25.32
C THR A 124 5.07 -7.41 24.76
N PRO A 125 4.44 -8.34 25.49
CA PRO A 125 4.13 -9.66 24.96
C PRO A 125 3.33 -9.59 23.65
N PHE A 126 3.66 -10.45 22.69
CA PHE A 126 3.03 -10.44 21.36
C PHE A 126 1.51 -10.56 21.43
N GLN A 127 0.97 -11.44 22.27
CA GLN A 127 -0.48 -11.61 22.41
C GLN A 127 -1.19 -10.30 22.80
N ARG A 128 -0.59 -9.52 23.70
CA ARG A 128 -1.16 -8.21 24.08
C ARG A 128 -1.18 -7.22 22.92
N GLN A 129 -0.12 -7.23 22.10
CA GLN A 129 -0.08 -6.41 20.88
C GLN A 129 -1.17 -6.83 19.90
N TRP A 130 -1.32 -8.14 19.68
CA TRP A 130 -2.34 -8.72 18.83
C TRP A 130 -3.76 -8.34 19.28
N ASP A 131 -4.10 -8.59 20.55
CA ASP A 131 -5.41 -8.26 21.13
C ASP A 131 -5.73 -6.75 21.01
N THR A 132 -4.71 -5.91 21.20
CA THR A 132 -4.82 -4.45 21.04
C THR A 132 -5.17 -4.10 19.59
N ILE A 133 -4.53 -4.72 18.60
CA ILE A 133 -4.79 -4.48 17.18
C ILE A 133 -6.18 -4.99 16.80
N VAL A 134 -6.56 -6.20 17.19
CA VAL A 134 -7.89 -6.78 16.92
C VAL A 134 -9.00 -5.87 17.46
N SER A 135 -8.89 -5.44 18.72
CA SER A 135 -9.88 -4.54 19.31
C SER A 135 -9.92 -3.16 18.64
N SER A 136 -8.76 -2.62 18.27
CA SER A 136 -8.67 -1.33 17.58
C SER A 136 -9.28 -1.38 16.17
N LEU A 137 -9.01 -2.47 15.43
CA LEU A 137 -9.58 -2.66 14.10
C LEU A 137 -11.09 -2.85 14.13
N ARG A 138 -11.64 -3.54 15.15
CA ARG A 138 -13.10 -3.63 15.33
C ARG A 138 -13.71 -2.26 15.53
N GLU A 139 -13.18 -1.47 16.46
CA GLU A 139 -13.69 -0.11 16.72
C GLU A 139 -13.52 0.81 15.51
N ALA A 140 -12.38 0.74 14.82
CA ALA A 140 -12.16 1.51 13.59
C ALA A 140 -13.13 1.11 12.47
N ALA A 141 -13.45 -0.19 12.35
CA ALA A 141 -14.43 -0.69 11.39
C ALA A 141 -15.85 -0.25 11.73
N ASP A 142 -16.25 -0.23 13.02
CA ASP A 142 -17.53 0.33 13.47
C ASP A 142 -17.66 1.80 13.02
N ARG A 143 -16.61 2.61 13.22
CA ARG A 143 -16.59 4.03 12.79
C ARG A 143 -16.66 4.19 11.27
N ALA A 144 -15.97 3.33 10.54
CA ALA A 144 -15.98 3.36 9.07
C ALA A 144 -17.36 2.92 8.52
N ALA A 145 -18.03 1.98 9.18
CA ALA A 145 -19.36 1.51 8.81
C ALA A 145 -20.44 2.61 8.87
N GLU A 146 -20.29 3.63 9.74
CA GLU A 146 -21.19 4.79 9.80
C GLU A 146 -21.26 5.55 8.45
N PHE A 147 -20.24 5.39 7.61
CA PHE A 147 -20.08 6.03 6.29
C PHE A 147 -20.14 5.04 5.12
N ASP A 148 -20.46 3.76 5.37
CA ASP A 148 -20.43 2.68 4.38
C ASP A 148 -19.04 2.51 3.73
N VAL A 149 -17.97 2.69 4.50
CA VAL A 149 -16.57 2.58 4.06
C VAL A 149 -15.92 1.35 4.67
N VAL A 150 -15.15 0.62 3.89
CA VAL A 150 -14.38 -0.55 4.33
C VAL A 150 -12.96 -0.10 4.71
N ILE A 151 -12.48 -0.52 5.88
CA ILE A 151 -11.06 -0.46 6.18
C ILE A 151 -10.36 -1.72 5.67
N GLY A 152 -9.26 -1.53 4.94
CA GLY A 152 -8.45 -2.63 4.40
C GLY A 152 -7.10 -2.67 5.09
N VAL A 153 -6.81 -3.78 5.77
CA VAL A 153 -5.54 -4.00 6.46
C VAL A 153 -4.50 -4.45 5.45
N GLN A 154 -3.46 -3.63 5.22
CA GLN A 154 -2.35 -4.00 4.36
C GLN A 154 -1.31 -4.82 5.14
N ASN A 155 -0.72 -5.83 4.50
CA ASN A 155 0.41 -6.60 5.03
C ASN A 155 1.71 -5.78 5.01
N HIS A 156 1.68 -4.68 5.72
CA HIS A 156 2.74 -3.71 5.90
C HIS A 156 2.87 -3.41 7.40
N HIS A 157 4.01 -2.98 7.88
CA HIS A 157 4.31 -2.82 9.31
C HIS A 157 4.11 -4.11 10.12
N ASP A 158 5.10 -4.50 10.71
CA ASP A 158 5.53 -5.63 11.53
C ASP A 158 4.50 -6.76 11.80
N ILE A 159 3.34 -6.48 12.38
CA ILE A 159 2.50 -7.52 12.98
C ILE A 159 1.68 -8.34 11.95
N ALA A 160 1.29 -7.74 10.83
CA ALA A 160 0.53 -8.44 9.80
C ALA A 160 1.28 -8.50 8.45
N VAL A 161 2.61 -8.47 8.46
CA VAL A 161 3.45 -8.58 7.26
C VAL A 161 3.35 -9.97 6.65
N ASP A 162 3.35 -11.01 7.48
CA ASP A 162 3.17 -12.38 7.07
C ASP A 162 1.73 -12.63 6.59
N PRO A 163 1.53 -13.30 5.43
CA PRO A 163 0.19 -13.55 4.87
C PRO A 163 -0.74 -14.37 5.76
N ASP A 164 -0.21 -15.33 6.52
CA ASP A 164 -1.01 -16.14 7.43
C ASP A 164 -1.49 -15.29 8.61
N SER A 165 -0.61 -14.46 9.16
CA SER A 165 -0.97 -13.49 10.21
C SER A 165 -2.01 -12.48 9.72
N LEU A 166 -1.90 -11.96 8.49
CA LEU A 166 -2.94 -11.08 7.92
C LEU A 166 -4.29 -11.79 7.80
N HIS A 167 -4.28 -13.03 7.29
CA HIS A 167 -5.49 -13.84 7.16
C HIS A 167 -6.17 -14.04 8.51
N ASP A 168 -5.40 -14.48 9.52
CA ASP A 168 -5.91 -14.78 10.84
C ASP A 168 -6.41 -13.51 11.54
N LEU A 169 -5.70 -12.40 11.40
CA LEU A 169 -6.11 -11.09 11.93
C LEU A 169 -7.47 -10.65 11.39
N VAL A 170 -7.66 -10.67 10.07
CA VAL A 170 -8.93 -10.26 9.45
C VAL A 170 -10.07 -11.19 9.86
N ARG A 171 -9.79 -12.50 9.97
CA ARG A 171 -10.76 -13.50 10.44
C ARG A 171 -11.13 -13.30 11.90
N GLU A 172 -10.18 -12.97 12.76
CA GLU A 172 -10.42 -12.74 14.18
C GLU A 172 -11.15 -11.41 14.42
N VAL A 173 -10.82 -10.35 13.68
CA VAL A 173 -11.57 -9.09 13.69
C VAL A 173 -13.04 -9.36 13.36
N ASN A 174 -13.33 -10.21 12.38
CA ASN A 174 -14.66 -10.68 12.00
C ASN A 174 -15.69 -9.54 11.88
N HIS A 175 -15.36 -8.53 11.07
CA HIS A 175 -16.21 -7.38 10.82
C HIS A 175 -16.41 -7.14 9.31
N HIS A 176 -17.65 -6.88 8.84
CA HIS A 176 -17.94 -6.69 7.42
C HIS A 176 -17.18 -5.53 6.79
N HIS A 177 -16.95 -4.46 7.54
CA HIS A 177 -16.18 -3.28 7.11
C HIS A 177 -14.68 -3.37 7.44
N CYS A 178 -14.15 -4.57 7.79
CA CYS A 178 -12.71 -4.83 7.93
C CYS A 178 -12.30 -5.97 7.01
N ARG A 179 -11.44 -5.68 6.04
CA ARG A 179 -11.01 -6.61 4.99
C ARG A 179 -9.49 -6.57 4.87
N ALA A 180 -8.91 -7.42 4.02
CA ALA A 180 -7.50 -7.36 3.67
C ALA A 180 -7.23 -6.39 2.51
N MET A 181 -6.02 -5.82 2.50
CA MET A 181 -5.36 -5.20 1.34
C MET A 181 -4.01 -5.89 1.16
N PHE A 182 -4.05 -7.11 0.67
CA PHE A 182 -2.87 -7.95 0.51
C PHE A 182 -2.06 -7.53 -0.71
N ASP A 183 -0.75 -7.30 -0.54
CA ASP A 183 0.19 -7.12 -1.63
C ASP A 183 1.33 -8.15 -1.63
N ALA A 184 1.97 -8.30 -2.79
CA ALA A 184 3.00 -9.29 -3.00
C ALA A 184 4.40 -8.88 -2.49
N TRP A 185 4.62 -7.59 -2.20
CA TRP A 185 5.97 -7.07 -1.99
C TRP A 185 6.67 -7.65 -0.76
N ALA A 186 6.03 -7.52 0.41
CA ALA A 186 6.62 -7.99 1.65
C ALA A 186 6.82 -9.52 1.65
N PRO A 187 5.85 -10.36 1.26
CA PRO A 187 6.06 -11.81 1.13
C PRO A 187 7.17 -12.17 0.14
N ALA A 188 7.23 -11.50 -1.00
CA ALA A 188 8.26 -11.76 -2.01
C ALA A 188 9.68 -11.43 -1.50
N LEU A 189 9.85 -10.33 -0.76
CA LEU A 189 11.12 -10.00 -0.10
C LEU A 189 11.56 -11.05 0.92
N GLN A 190 10.62 -11.72 1.54
CA GLN A 190 10.84 -12.78 2.53
C GLN A 190 11.02 -14.16 1.89
N GLY A 191 10.88 -14.28 0.57
CA GLY A 191 10.97 -15.55 -0.15
C GLY A 191 9.79 -16.49 0.12
N LEU A 192 8.64 -15.96 0.52
CA LEU A 192 7.43 -16.73 0.77
C LEU A 192 6.73 -17.11 -0.55
N ASP A 193 5.89 -18.15 -0.50
CA ASP A 193 5.04 -18.56 -1.61
C ASP A 193 3.88 -17.57 -1.81
N ILE A 194 4.11 -16.59 -2.70
CA ILE A 194 3.13 -15.54 -2.99
C ILE A 194 1.88 -16.05 -3.70
N GLU A 195 1.98 -17.16 -4.46
CA GLU A 195 0.79 -17.73 -5.14
C GLU A 195 -0.14 -18.40 -4.14
N SER A 196 0.40 -19.20 -3.21
CA SER A 196 -0.39 -19.81 -2.15
C SER A 196 -1.05 -18.75 -1.27
N ALA A 197 -0.30 -17.71 -0.88
CA ALA A 197 -0.83 -16.58 -0.12
C ALA A 197 -1.93 -15.82 -0.87
N ALA A 198 -1.75 -15.57 -2.17
CA ALA A 198 -2.72 -14.90 -3.03
C ALA A 198 -4.03 -15.67 -3.15
N ARG A 199 -3.98 -17.01 -3.35
CA ARG A 199 -5.20 -17.85 -3.35
C ARG A 199 -5.92 -17.79 -2.01
N LYS A 200 -5.19 -17.87 -0.90
CA LYS A 200 -5.75 -17.82 0.46
C LYS A 200 -6.45 -16.50 0.79
N LEU A 201 -5.85 -15.38 0.36
CA LEU A 201 -6.30 -14.03 0.71
C LEU A 201 -7.21 -13.39 -0.35
N GLY A 202 -7.31 -13.96 -1.56
CA GLY A 202 -8.00 -13.35 -2.69
C GLY A 202 -9.40 -12.82 -2.37
N ALA A 203 -10.30 -13.68 -1.87
CA ALA A 203 -11.66 -13.30 -1.51
C ALA A 203 -11.76 -12.32 -0.33
N LEU A 204 -10.72 -12.22 0.51
CA LEU A 204 -10.67 -11.28 1.63
C LEU A 204 -10.12 -9.91 1.22
N THR A 205 -9.44 -9.83 0.07
CA THR A 205 -8.73 -8.63 -0.38
C THR A 205 -9.65 -7.72 -1.20
N VAL A 206 -9.77 -6.47 -0.79
CA VAL A 206 -10.59 -5.45 -1.49
C VAL A 206 -9.76 -4.54 -2.40
N HIS A 207 -8.45 -4.48 -2.19
CA HIS A 207 -7.52 -3.66 -2.94
C HIS A 207 -6.10 -4.22 -2.80
N THR A 208 -5.24 -4.00 -3.79
CA THR A 208 -3.81 -4.33 -3.72
C THR A 208 -2.98 -3.20 -4.32
N THR A 209 -1.78 -2.99 -3.76
CA THR A 209 -0.80 -2.08 -4.33
C THR A 209 0.31 -2.86 -5.01
N VAL A 210 0.80 -2.37 -6.13
CA VAL A 210 1.84 -3.03 -6.90
C VAL A 210 2.90 -2.06 -7.38
N ALA A 211 4.13 -2.51 -7.35
CA ALA A 211 5.27 -2.06 -8.13
C ALA A 211 6.26 -3.22 -8.19
N ASN A 212 7.14 -3.25 -9.17
CA ASN A 212 8.16 -4.29 -9.19
C ASN A 212 9.52 -3.73 -8.80
N TYR A 213 10.38 -4.59 -8.27
CA TYR A 213 11.61 -4.18 -7.60
C TYR A 213 12.78 -5.07 -8.00
N SER A 214 13.97 -4.45 -8.02
CA SER A 214 15.26 -5.15 -7.93
C SER A 214 15.89 -4.92 -6.56
N VAL A 215 16.71 -5.86 -6.11
CA VAL A 215 17.46 -5.74 -4.87
C VAL A 215 18.91 -5.39 -5.18
N ARG A 216 19.43 -4.35 -4.52
CA ARG A 216 20.80 -3.86 -4.72
C ARG A 216 21.60 -4.00 -3.43
N PRO A 217 22.76 -4.68 -3.46
CA PRO A 217 23.61 -4.78 -2.29
C PRO A 217 24.14 -3.40 -1.88
N GLN A 218 24.31 -3.19 -0.58
CA GLN A 218 24.89 -1.98 -0.02
C GLN A 218 26.12 -2.31 0.81
N PHE A 219 27.08 -1.42 0.78
CA PHE A 219 28.32 -1.56 1.54
C PHE A 219 28.68 -0.23 2.19
N ARG A 220 29.19 -0.30 3.43
CA ARG A 220 29.76 0.83 4.15
C ARG A 220 31.27 0.68 4.19
N TYR A 221 32.00 1.70 3.71
CA TYR A 221 33.47 1.72 3.81
C TYR A 221 33.91 1.97 5.26
N LEU A 222 34.78 1.12 5.76
CA LEU A 222 35.40 1.21 7.08
C LEU A 222 36.86 1.65 6.93
N SER A 223 37.13 2.95 7.01
CA SER A 223 38.44 3.53 6.78
C SER A 223 39.50 3.06 7.75
N SER A 224 39.15 2.71 8.99
CA SER A 224 40.05 2.21 10.02
C SER A 224 40.71 0.86 9.69
N VAL A 225 40.05 0.06 8.84
CA VAL A 225 40.52 -1.28 8.44
C VAL A 225 40.65 -1.43 6.92
N VAL A 226 40.42 -0.33 6.18
CA VAL A 226 40.49 -0.28 4.70
C VAL A 226 39.66 -1.41 4.06
N ASN A 227 38.45 -1.63 4.56
CA ASN A 227 37.57 -2.71 4.13
C ASN A 227 36.12 -2.24 4.08
N TYR A 228 35.19 -3.10 3.70
CA TYR A 228 33.76 -2.82 3.58
C TYR A 228 32.94 -3.75 4.50
N GLU A 229 31.97 -3.17 5.17
CA GLU A 229 30.90 -3.89 5.85
C GLU A 229 29.71 -4.01 4.90
N ARG A 230 29.15 -5.22 4.76
CA ARG A 230 27.90 -5.42 4.02
C ARG A 230 26.71 -4.95 4.86
N LEU A 231 25.91 -4.08 4.29
CA LEU A 231 24.65 -3.61 4.89
C LEU A 231 23.45 -4.39 4.30
N PRO A 232 22.26 -4.30 4.92
CA PRO A 232 21.03 -4.79 4.31
C PRO A 232 20.87 -4.23 2.90
N ALA A 233 20.47 -5.08 1.96
CA ALA A 233 20.23 -4.67 0.59
C ALA A 233 19.07 -3.67 0.51
N ARG A 234 19.11 -2.75 -0.44
CA ARG A 234 18.00 -1.83 -0.70
C ARG A 234 17.15 -2.29 -1.87
N ALA A 235 15.84 -2.09 -1.77
CA ALA A 235 14.94 -2.22 -2.91
C ALA A 235 15.06 -1.00 -3.84
N GLN A 236 14.90 -1.23 -5.14
CA GLN A 236 14.83 -0.19 -6.17
C GLN A 236 13.68 -0.52 -7.08
N ALA A 237 12.73 0.42 -7.26
CA ALA A 237 11.61 0.25 -8.18
C ALA A 237 12.12 0.20 -9.62
N VAL A 238 11.62 -0.77 -10.37
CA VAL A 238 11.98 -1.04 -11.77
C VAL A 238 10.71 -1.18 -12.62
N PRO A 239 10.80 -1.22 -13.96
CA PRO A 239 9.66 -1.60 -14.80
C PRO A 239 9.03 -2.92 -14.36
N MET A 240 7.72 -3.07 -14.58
CA MET A 240 6.93 -4.20 -14.08
C MET A 240 7.45 -5.57 -14.55
N ASP A 241 8.06 -5.64 -15.72
CA ASP A 241 8.64 -6.85 -16.33
C ASP A 241 10.12 -7.09 -15.99
N GLU A 242 10.75 -6.18 -15.22
CA GLU A 242 12.18 -6.27 -14.87
C GLU A 242 12.44 -6.62 -13.39
N GLY A 243 11.39 -6.72 -12.58
CA GLY A 243 11.50 -6.98 -11.15
C GLY A 243 11.45 -8.46 -10.80
N PHE A 244 11.68 -8.76 -9.51
CA PHE A 244 11.73 -10.14 -9.00
C PHE A 244 10.36 -10.71 -8.63
N ILE A 245 9.29 -9.88 -8.58
CA ILE A 245 7.96 -10.33 -8.22
C ILE A 245 7.26 -10.86 -9.48
N ASP A 246 6.81 -12.12 -9.44
CA ASP A 246 6.02 -12.74 -10.50
C ASP A 246 4.56 -12.29 -10.39
N TYR A 247 4.24 -11.10 -10.91
CA TYR A 247 2.89 -10.58 -10.92
C TYR A 247 1.90 -11.37 -11.81
N PRO A 248 2.30 -12.01 -12.94
CA PRO A 248 1.45 -12.96 -13.66
C PRO A 248 0.91 -14.05 -12.75
N ALA A 249 1.80 -14.75 -12.05
CA ALA A 249 1.43 -15.82 -11.12
C ALA A 249 0.61 -15.27 -9.95
N PHE A 250 0.99 -14.12 -9.38
CA PHE A 250 0.26 -13.46 -8.31
C PHE A 250 -1.19 -13.13 -8.70
N PHE A 251 -1.43 -12.44 -9.82
CA PHE A 251 -2.79 -12.05 -10.22
C PHE A 251 -3.64 -13.24 -10.66
N LYS A 252 -3.03 -14.26 -11.28
CA LYS A 252 -3.72 -15.52 -11.56
C LYS A 252 -4.21 -16.15 -10.26
N ALA A 253 -3.33 -16.28 -9.27
CA ALA A 253 -3.66 -16.86 -7.98
C ALA A 253 -4.67 -16.02 -7.19
N MET A 254 -4.59 -14.69 -7.23
CA MET A 254 -5.59 -13.78 -6.65
C MET A 254 -6.98 -14.01 -7.29
N GLY A 255 -7.06 -14.13 -8.61
CA GLY A 255 -8.30 -14.42 -9.33
C GLY A 255 -8.88 -15.80 -8.98
N GLU A 256 -8.04 -16.83 -8.92
CA GLU A 256 -8.43 -18.18 -8.45
C GLU A 256 -8.94 -18.13 -6.99
N GLY A 257 -8.37 -17.25 -6.16
CA GLY A 257 -8.80 -16.99 -4.78
C GLY A 257 -10.04 -16.09 -4.65
N GLY A 258 -10.63 -15.61 -5.77
CA GLY A 258 -11.85 -14.81 -5.76
C GLY A 258 -11.63 -13.29 -5.58
N PHE A 259 -10.46 -12.75 -5.93
CA PHE A 259 -10.19 -11.32 -5.89
C PHE A 259 -10.97 -10.56 -6.96
N GLU A 260 -11.78 -9.59 -6.53
CA GLU A 260 -12.54 -8.69 -7.40
C GLU A 260 -12.21 -7.20 -7.15
N GLY A 261 -11.23 -6.92 -6.31
CA GLY A 261 -10.87 -5.55 -5.90
C GLY A 261 -10.18 -4.71 -6.98
N THR A 262 -9.70 -3.56 -6.58
CA THR A 262 -8.93 -2.61 -7.41
C THR A 262 -7.43 -2.80 -7.19
N VAL A 263 -6.62 -2.33 -8.15
CA VAL A 263 -5.15 -2.41 -8.12
C VAL A 263 -4.58 -1.02 -8.28
N ALA A 264 -3.70 -0.58 -7.36
CA ALA A 264 -3.00 0.68 -7.49
C ALA A 264 -1.51 0.49 -7.81
N TYR A 265 -0.99 1.29 -8.73
CA TYR A 265 0.45 1.40 -8.96
C TYR A 265 1.07 2.33 -7.92
N GLU A 266 2.03 1.82 -7.15
CA GLU A 266 2.66 2.52 -6.03
C GLU A 266 4.19 2.44 -6.10
N MET A 267 4.85 3.51 -6.53
CA MET A 267 6.31 3.61 -6.54
C MET A 267 6.82 4.13 -5.18
N CYS A 268 7.26 3.23 -4.31
CA CYS A 268 7.64 3.52 -2.92
C CYS A 268 9.14 3.44 -2.61
N SER A 269 10.01 3.45 -3.61
CA SER A 269 11.47 3.36 -3.40
C SER A 269 12.21 4.18 -4.45
N PRO A 270 13.53 4.35 -4.33
CA PRO A 270 14.30 4.95 -5.41
C PRO A 270 13.99 4.26 -6.75
N LEU A 271 13.70 5.06 -7.75
CA LEU A 271 13.25 4.58 -9.06
C LEU A 271 14.45 4.37 -10.01
N LEU A 272 14.47 3.28 -10.75
CA LEU A 272 15.45 3.08 -11.82
C LEU A 272 15.29 4.20 -12.88
N GLY A 273 16.40 4.82 -13.25
CA GLY A 273 16.41 5.98 -14.18
C GLY A 273 16.23 7.33 -13.50
N GLY A 274 16.08 7.36 -12.16
CA GLY A 274 15.96 8.59 -11.37
C GLY A 274 14.53 9.07 -11.18
N ALA A 275 14.38 10.13 -10.40
CA ALA A 275 13.10 10.61 -9.90
C ALA A 275 12.52 11.80 -10.69
N THR A 276 12.84 11.95 -11.97
CA THR A 276 12.24 13.00 -12.79
C THR A 276 10.76 12.71 -13.07
N LEU A 277 9.95 13.73 -13.27
CA LEU A 277 8.52 13.58 -13.57
C LEU A 277 8.30 12.70 -14.81
N GLU A 278 9.09 12.94 -15.87
CA GLU A 278 9.03 12.14 -17.09
C GLU A 278 9.30 10.66 -16.83
N ASN A 279 10.27 10.32 -15.96
CA ASN A 279 10.58 8.94 -15.63
C ASN A 279 9.47 8.29 -14.80
N LEU A 280 8.90 9.02 -13.83
CA LEU A 280 7.73 8.58 -13.07
C LEU A 280 6.55 8.26 -13.98
N ASP A 281 6.24 9.17 -14.91
CA ASP A 281 5.15 9.02 -15.88
C ASP A 281 5.38 7.81 -16.81
N ARG A 282 6.62 7.59 -17.24
CA ARG A 282 6.99 6.43 -18.06
C ARG A 282 6.76 5.12 -17.32
N HIS A 283 7.16 5.02 -16.06
CA HIS A 283 6.91 3.84 -15.24
C HIS A 283 5.41 3.61 -14.99
N ALA A 284 4.65 4.67 -14.73
CA ALA A 284 3.21 4.58 -14.53
C ALA A 284 2.46 4.15 -15.81
N ALA A 285 2.85 4.71 -16.97
CA ALA A 285 2.32 4.28 -18.27
C ALA A 285 2.70 2.82 -18.59
N GLY A 286 3.94 2.43 -18.28
CA GLY A 286 4.42 1.05 -18.42
C GLY A 286 3.62 0.06 -17.59
N PHE A 287 3.24 0.43 -16.36
CA PHE A 287 2.34 -0.39 -15.55
C PHE A 287 0.98 -0.60 -16.22
N LEU A 288 0.35 0.47 -16.74
CA LEU A 288 -0.93 0.32 -17.45
C LEU A 288 -0.83 -0.59 -18.67
N GLN A 289 0.24 -0.44 -19.44
CA GLN A 289 0.51 -1.29 -20.59
C GLN A 289 0.68 -2.75 -20.17
N TYR A 290 1.48 -3.00 -19.14
CA TYR A 290 1.70 -4.34 -18.57
C TYR A 290 0.38 -5.00 -18.14
N MET A 291 -0.47 -4.27 -17.42
CA MET A 291 -1.75 -4.80 -16.92
C MET A 291 -2.80 -5.01 -18.01
N ARG A 292 -2.83 -4.17 -19.05
CA ARG A 292 -3.86 -4.21 -20.11
C ARG A 292 -3.54 -5.17 -21.24
N LEU A 293 -2.28 -5.35 -21.60
CA LEU A 293 -1.87 -6.28 -22.66
C LEU A 293 -1.84 -7.73 -22.22
N GLY A 294 -2.18 -8.00 -20.98
CA GLY A 294 -1.94 -9.28 -20.34
C GLY A 294 -0.53 -9.34 -19.81
N VAL A 295 -0.42 -9.80 -18.59
CA VAL A 295 0.80 -9.84 -17.81
C VAL A 295 1.85 -10.70 -18.55
N VAL A 296 2.81 -10.08 -19.18
CA VAL A 296 3.93 -10.75 -19.85
C VAL A 296 4.82 -11.37 -18.76
N PRO A 297 5.16 -12.68 -18.81
CA PRO A 297 6.06 -13.26 -17.82
C PRO A 297 7.38 -12.50 -17.78
N PRO A 298 8.00 -12.32 -16.59
CA PRO A 298 9.28 -11.64 -16.46
C PRO A 298 10.29 -12.29 -17.40
N ARG A 299 11.09 -11.46 -18.06
CA ARG A 299 12.28 -11.95 -18.78
C ARG A 299 13.12 -12.70 -17.78
N ASP A 300 13.51 -13.94 -18.12
CA ASP A 300 14.27 -14.90 -17.31
C ASP A 300 15.36 -14.20 -16.44
N VAL A 301 15.01 -13.76 -15.25
CA VAL A 301 15.95 -13.19 -14.29
C VAL A 301 16.60 -14.37 -13.57
N ARG A 302 17.63 -14.93 -14.19
CA ARG A 302 18.47 -15.98 -13.61
C ARG A 302 19.31 -15.36 -12.50
N ASP A 303 18.76 -15.23 -11.32
CA ASP A 303 19.51 -15.23 -10.07
C ASP A 303 18.58 -15.34 -8.85
N LYS A 304 17.93 -16.50 -8.70
CA LYS A 304 17.15 -16.81 -7.48
C LYS A 304 18.03 -16.98 -6.23
N ASP A 305 19.36 -17.07 -6.42
CA ASP A 305 20.30 -17.32 -5.33
C ASP A 305 20.73 -16.08 -4.53
N GLN A 306 20.26 -14.87 -4.90
CA GLN A 306 20.60 -13.63 -4.19
C GLN A 306 19.77 -13.36 -2.94
N PHE A 307 18.70 -14.14 -2.71
CA PHE A 307 17.74 -13.90 -1.62
C PHE A 307 17.99 -14.72 -0.35
N SER A 308 19.06 -15.52 -0.30
CA SER A 308 19.44 -16.19 0.95
C SER A 308 19.96 -15.15 1.96
N LEU A 309 19.05 -14.57 2.71
CA LEU A 309 19.34 -13.84 3.95
C LEU A 309 19.77 -14.88 5.01
N ARG A 310 21.07 -15.16 5.10
CA ARG A 310 21.69 -15.75 6.29
C ARG A 310 22.53 -14.69 6.99
#